data_b94c255a3abac328aa61035a0f6010ba
#
_entry.id   b94c255a3abac328aa61035a0f6010ba
#
_cell.length_a   1.000
_cell.length_b   1.000
_cell.length_c   1.000
_cell.angle_alpha   90.00
_cell.angle_beta   90.00
_cell.angle_gamma   90.00
#
_symmetry.space_group_name_H-M   'P 1'
#
loop_
_entity.id
_entity.type
_entity.pdbx_description
1 polymer ?
#
loop_
_entity_poly.entity_id
_entity_poly.type
_entity_poly.pdbx_seq_one_letter_code
_entity_poly.pdbx_strand_id
1 'polypeptide(L)'
;MKTFSLCLVVVLLGTTSMFVYADVDCSSVTNPPTVFFVNGMRDDKFAAERIRDKLKEVYYSYLDSLPNQSYVTDEMRCVQFLPAHNQNEEPWNELLEVFLQSIPDDTVAFWQWIDLIPGVTVPEWFRNAQLALEETIVSAFAYIVDEDLQQHIDQYAGTLGKRMVIAHSQGNFYATQANVLLPPDLRIPVFAVATPEGISPSLGYLTHDDDHVINAIRLVTGALPANAAGECVEKDDWTCHGMKESYLRANGEYIARHILNTFFPPVLY
;
A
#
# COMPACT_ATOMS: atom_id res chain seq x y z
N MET A 1 -59.71 31.22 -23.98
CA MET A 1 -58.78 30.19 -24.50
C MET A 1 -57.60 30.11 -23.53
N LYS A 2 -57.52 29.04 -22.71
CA LYS A 2 -56.41 28.80 -21.78
C LYS A 2 -55.55 27.69 -22.38
N THR A 3 -54.33 28.05 -22.78
CA THR A 3 -53.33 27.14 -23.32
C THR A 3 -52.65 26.37 -22.17
N PHE A 4 -52.86 25.07 -22.12
CA PHE A 4 -52.14 24.17 -21.21
C PHE A 4 -50.76 23.83 -21.82
N SER A 5 -49.69 24.22 -21.14
CA SER A 5 -48.32 23.82 -21.49
C SER A 5 -48.03 22.48 -20.83
N LEU A 6 -47.83 21.46 -21.65
CA LEU A 6 -47.50 20.11 -21.21
C LEU A 6 -45.98 20.05 -20.99
N CYS A 7 -45.51 20.04 -19.73
CA CYS A 7 -44.12 19.76 -19.41
C CYS A 7 -43.85 18.24 -19.49
N LEU A 8 -43.08 17.85 -20.50
CA LEU A 8 -42.58 16.48 -20.63
C LEU A 8 -41.38 16.27 -19.67
N VAL A 9 -41.62 15.52 -18.59
CA VAL A 9 -40.54 15.10 -17.72
C VAL A 9 -39.91 13.85 -18.31
N VAL A 10 -38.71 13.99 -18.86
CA VAL A 10 -37.89 12.84 -19.32
C VAL A 10 -37.17 12.29 -18.08
N VAL A 11 -37.63 11.18 -17.54
CA VAL A 11 -36.91 10.40 -16.51
C VAL A 11 -35.82 9.59 -17.22
N LEU A 12 -34.60 10.07 -17.13
CA LEU A 12 -33.41 9.30 -17.48
C LEU A 12 -33.21 8.22 -16.40
N LEU A 13 -33.66 7.00 -16.67
CA LEU A 13 -33.29 5.81 -15.90
C LEU A 13 -31.82 5.52 -16.21
N GLY A 14 -30.94 6.00 -15.31
CA GLY A 14 -29.55 5.60 -15.27
C GLY A 14 -29.46 4.11 -14.92
N THR A 15 -29.21 3.27 -15.90
CA THR A 15 -28.85 1.87 -15.66
C THR A 15 -27.47 1.84 -15.05
N THR A 16 -27.41 1.78 -13.72
CA THR A 16 -26.18 1.36 -13.02
C THR A 16 -25.97 -0.09 -13.42
N SER A 17 -25.01 -0.34 -14.30
CA SER A 17 -24.53 -1.68 -14.58
C SER A 17 -23.90 -2.20 -13.30
N MET A 18 -24.65 -2.96 -12.51
CA MET A 18 -24.07 -3.83 -11.50
C MET A 18 -23.25 -4.88 -12.27
N PHE A 19 -21.94 -4.74 -12.24
CA PHE A 19 -21.06 -5.80 -12.68
C PHE A 19 -21.29 -6.99 -11.73
N VAL A 20 -22.09 -7.95 -12.17
CA VAL A 20 -22.20 -9.25 -11.54
C VAL A 20 -20.90 -9.97 -11.90
N TYR A 21 -19.96 -10.00 -10.97
CA TYR A 21 -18.83 -10.91 -11.09
C TYR A 21 -19.42 -12.31 -11.16
N ALA A 22 -19.23 -12.99 -12.28
CA ALA A 22 -19.51 -14.41 -12.35
C ALA A 22 -18.64 -15.06 -11.26
N ASP A 23 -19.29 -15.71 -10.31
CA ASP A 23 -18.60 -16.42 -9.24
C ASP A 23 -17.76 -17.53 -9.89
N VAL A 24 -16.44 -17.31 -9.99
CA VAL A 24 -15.53 -18.34 -10.50
C VAL A 24 -15.39 -19.40 -9.43
N ASP A 25 -15.69 -20.63 -9.74
CA ASP A 25 -15.50 -21.75 -8.81
C ASP A 25 -14.01 -22.06 -8.65
N CYS A 26 -13.42 -21.53 -7.58
CA CYS A 26 -12.01 -21.73 -7.25
C CYS A 26 -11.72 -23.07 -6.55
N SER A 27 -12.74 -23.91 -6.33
CA SER A 27 -12.56 -25.19 -5.63
C SER A 27 -11.69 -26.18 -6.42
N SER A 28 -11.61 -26.01 -7.73
CA SER A 28 -10.77 -26.83 -8.63
C SER A 28 -9.30 -26.41 -8.66
N VAL A 29 -8.96 -25.20 -8.19
CA VAL A 29 -7.59 -24.67 -8.19
C VAL A 29 -6.85 -25.17 -6.95
N THR A 30 -5.94 -26.10 -7.15
CA THR A 30 -5.11 -26.63 -6.06
C THR A 30 -4.00 -25.63 -5.74
N ASN A 31 -3.90 -25.17 -4.47
CA ASN A 31 -2.91 -24.20 -3.99
C ASN A 31 -2.93 -22.91 -4.82
N PRO A 32 -4.03 -22.15 -4.79
CA PRO A 32 -4.14 -20.89 -5.54
C PRO A 32 -3.04 -19.90 -5.14
N PRO A 33 -2.57 -19.07 -6.08
CA PRO A 33 -1.59 -18.03 -5.76
C PRO A 33 -2.11 -17.11 -4.67
N THR A 34 -1.23 -16.72 -3.74
CA THR A 34 -1.61 -15.94 -2.57
C THR A 34 -0.80 -14.66 -2.47
N VAL A 35 -1.50 -13.54 -2.36
CA VAL A 35 -0.98 -12.22 -2.00
C VAL A 35 -1.21 -12.00 -0.51
N PHE A 36 -0.13 -11.80 0.25
CA PHE A 36 -0.21 -11.30 1.62
C PHE A 36 -0.13 -9.78 1.58
N PHE A 37 -1.10 -9.12 2.17
CA PHE A 37 -1.06 -7.68 2.40
C PHE A 37 -0.62 -7.40 3.83
N VAL A 38 0.54 -6.74 3.98
CA VAL A 38 1.06 -6.31 5.28
C VAL A 38 0.81 -4.82 5.44
N ASN A 39 0.00 -4.48 6.44
CA ASN A 39 -0.45 -3.11 6.66
C ASN A 39 0.64 -2.19 7.22
N GLY A 40 0.44 -0.90 7.00
CA GLY A 40 1.20 0.18 7.62
C GLY A 40 0.77 0.48 9.05
N MET A 41 1.29 1.58 9.56
CA MET A 41 0.92 2.14 10.86
C MET A 41 -0.57 2.55 10.90
N ARG A 42 -1.16 2.56 12.09
CA ARG A 42 -2.53 3.05 12.37
C ARG A 42 -3.65 2.26 11.70
N ASP A 43 -3.31 1.19 11.00
CA ASP A 43 -4.31 0.31 10.42
C ASP A 43 -4.71 -0.74 11.47
N ASP A 44 -5.86 -0.55 12.11
CA ASP A 44 -6.43 -1.63 12.88
C ASP A 44 -6.74 -2.84 11.98
N LYS A 45 -7.03 -3.98 12.57
CA LYS A 45 -7.33 -5.20 11.83
C LYS A 45 -8.41 -4.99 10.77
N PHE A 46 -9.45 -4.21 11.07
CA PHE A 46 -10.54 -3.94 10.13
C PHE A 46 -10.10 -2.99 9.00
N ALA A 47 -9.20 -2.03 9.29
CA ALA A 47 -8.62 -1.19 8.28
C ALA A 47 -7.74 -2.01 7.32
N ALA A 48 -6.86 -2.86 7.85
CA ALA A 48 -6.03 -3.77 7.06
C ALA A 48 -6.87 -4.69 6.15
N GLU A 49 -7.97 -5.25 6.68
CA GLU A 49 -8.90 -6.06 5.89
C GLU A 49 -9.57 -5.25 4.77
N ARG A 50 -10.03 -4.02 5.05
CA ARG A 50 -10.62 -3.15 4.02
C ARG A 50 -9.62 -2.76 2.93
N ILE A 51 -8.37 -2.50 3.29
CA ILE A 51 -7.33 -2.18 2.31
C ILE A 51 -7.00 -3.41 1.46
N ARG A 52 -6.86 -4.59 2.07
CA ARG A 52 -6.72 -5.86 1.39
C ARG A 52 -7.88 -6.11 0.40
N ASP A 53 -9.12 -5.84 0.82
CA ASP A 53 -10.28 -6.01 -0.05
C ASP A 53 -10.27 -5.02 -1.22
N LYS A 54 -9.82 -3.78 -0.98
CA LYS A 54 -9.63 -2.79 -2.06
C LYS A 54 -8.53 -3.21 -3.03
N LEU A 55 -7.43 -3.74 -2.54
CA LEU A 55 -6.35 -4.29 -3.38
C LEU A 55 -6.87 -5.44 -4.26
N LYS A 56 -7.66 -6.33 -3.68
CA LYS A 56 -8.35 -7.42 -4.38
C LYS A 56 -9.29 -6.88 -5.46
N GLU A 57 -10.13 -5.89 -5.15
CA GLU A 57 -11.02 -5.22 -6.11
C GLU A 57 -10.24 -4.63 -7.28
N VAL A 58 -9.15 -3.91 -7.01
CA VAL A 58 -8.28 -3.30 -8.03
C VAL A 58 -7.68 -4.37 -8.93
N TYR A 59 -7.20 -5.48 -8.36
CA TYR A 59 -6.66 -6.58 -9.14
C TYR A 59 -7.69 -7.20 -10.09
N TYR A 60 -8.89 -7.49 -9.62
CA TYR A 60 -9.92 -8.06 -10.49
C TYR A 60 -10.44 -7.08 -11.53
N SER A 61 -10.58 -5.80 -11.17
CA SER A 61 -10.92 -4.75 -12.13
C SER A 61 -9.89 -4.64 -13.24
N TYR A 62 -8.61 -4.81 -12.89
CA TYR A 62 -7.52 -4.84 -13.87
C TYR A 62 -7.64 -6.06 -14.80
N LEU A 63 -7.90 -7.26 -14.27
CA LEU A 63 -8.13 -8.45 -15.11
C LEU A 63 -9.28 -8.24 -16.10
N ASP A 64 -10.38 -7.63 -15.64
CA ASP A 64 -11.55 -7.36 -16.48
C ASP A 64 -11.30 -6.27 -17.54
N SER A 65 -10.33 -5.37 -17.30
CA SER A 65 -9.92 -4.33 -18.25
C SER A 65 -8.99 -4.83 -19.36
N LEU A 66 -8.45 -6.03 -19.22
CA LEU A 66 -7.53 -6.58 -20.23
C LEU A 66 -8.21 -6.71 -21.58
N PRO A 67 -7.56 -6.26 -22.67
CA PRO A 67 -8.19 -6.18 -24.00
C PRO A 67 -8.54 -7.55 -24.57
N ASN A 68 -7.87 -8.60 -24.14
CA ASN A 68 -8.15 -9.96 -24.58
C ASN A 68 -8.48 -10.87 -23.39
N GLN A 69 -9.77 -11.02 -23.13
CA GLN A 69 -10.29 -11.86 -22.04
C GLN A 69 -10.00 -13.36 -22.23
N SER A 70 -9.64 -13.82 -23.42
CA SER A 70 -9.28 -15.23 -23.62
C SER A 70 -7.96 -15.64 -22.94
N TYR A 71 -7.14 -14.68 -22.55
CA TYR A 71 -5.93 -14.92 -21.78
C TYR A 71 -6.17 -14.99 -20.25
N VAL A 72 -7.32 -14.52 -19.78
CA VAL A 72 -7.65 -14.55 -18.36
C VAL A 72 -8.12 -15.95 -17.99
N THR A 73 -7.29 -16.67 -17.25
CA THR A 73 -7.59 -18.03 -16.79
C THR A 73 -8.33 -18.02 -15.45
N ASP A 74 -8.95 -19.15 -15.11
CA ASP A 74 -9.57 -19.34 -13.80
C ASP A 74 -8.52 -19.23 -12.66
N GLU A 75 -7.29 -19.70 -12.88
CA GLU A 75 -6.21 -19.55 -11.90
C GLU A 75 -5.90 -18.07 -11.60
N MET A 76 -5.91 -17.18 -12.61
CA MET A 76 -5.75 -15.73 -12.41
C MET A 76 -6.90 -15.13 -11.61
N ARG A 77 -8.12 -15.65 -11.80
CA ARG A 77 -9.31 -15.22 -11.06
C ARG A 77 -9.40 -15.84 -9.66
N CYS A 78 -8.56 -16.81 -9.35
CA CYS A 78 -8.53 -17.49 -8.05
C CYS A 78 -7.36 -17.05 -7.15
N VAL A 79 -6.69 -15.94 -7.47
CA VAL A 79 -5.68 -15.37 -6.60
C VAL A 79 -6.30 -15.01 -5.24
N GLN A 80 -5.73 -15.51 -4.16
CA GLN A 80 -6.17 -15.22 -2.81
C GLN A 80 -5.47 -13.97 -2.27
N PHE A 81 -6.20 -13.19 -1.47
CA PHE A 81 -5.68 -12.03 -0.78
C PHE A 81 -5.89 -12.19 0.71
N LEU A 82 -4.82 -12.32 1.46
CA LEU A 82 -4.83 -12.53 2.91
C LEU A 82 -4.21 -11.34 3.63
N PRO A 83 -4.81 -10.85 4.72
CA PRO A 83 -4.18 -9.86 5.57
C PRO A 83 -3.09 -10.55 6.39
N ALA A 84 -1.94 -9.91 6.50
CA ALA A 84 -0.90 -10.22 7.46
C ALA A 84 -0.76 -8.99 8.36
N HIS A 85 -1.54 -8.99 9.44
CA HIS A 85 -1.75 -7.82 10.28
C HIS A 85 -0.63 -7.69 11.33
N ASN A 86 -0.07 -6.49 11.46
CA ASN A 86 0.80 -6.07 12.54
C ASN A 86 0.00 -5.21 13.52
N GLN A 87 0.04 -5.56 14.82
CA GLN A 87 -0.77 -4.93 15.86
C GLN A 87 -0.09 -3.70 16.49
N ASN A 88 1.19 -3.46 16.20
CA ASN A 88 2.00 -2.48 16.91
C ASN A 88 1.81 -1.07 16.35
N GLU A 89 1.13 -0.24 17.15
CA GLU A 89 0.83 1.14 16.81
C GLU A 89 1.62 2.17 17.64
N GLU A 90 2.08 1.81 18.86
CA GLU A 90 2.47 2.80 19.88
C GLU A 90 3.68 3.66 19.53
N PRO A 91 4.86 3.16 19.15
CA PRO A 91 6.04 4.02 18.99
C PRO A 91 5.90 5.03 17.83
N TRP A 92 5.17 4.63 16.77
CA TRP A 92 4.98 5.44 15.59
C TRP A 92 3.86 6.48 15.74
N ASN A 93 2.84 6.19 16.54
CA ASN A 93 1.78 7.14 16.84
C ASN A 93 2.32 8.32 17.65
N GLU A 94 3.14 8.04 18.67
CA GLU A 94 3.81 9.10 19.45
C GLU A 94 4.71 9.96 18.58
N LEU A 95 5.45 9.35 17.66
CA LEU A 95 6.33 10.04 16.76
C LEU A 95 5.58 10.96 15.80
N LEU A 96 4.54 10.45 15.15
CA LEU A 96 3.72 11.23 14.23
C LEU A 96 2.98 12.35 14.99
N GLU A 97 2.50 12.09 16.21
CA GLU A 97 1.87 13.11 17.05
C GLU A 97 2.86 14.21 17.44
N VAL A 98 4.07 13.88 17.86
CA VAL A 98 5.12 14.87 18.16
C VAL A 98 5.44 15.69 16.92
N PHE A 99 5.53 15.04 15.77
CA PHE A 99 5.79 15.72 14.50
C PHE A 99 4.65 16.65 14.12
N LEU A 100 3.40 16.20 14.23
CA LEU A 100 2.19 16.99 13.94
C LEU A 100 1.97 18.13 14.94
N GLN A 101 2.30 17.93 16.21
CA GLN A 101 2.24 18.98 17.24
C GLN A 101 3.32 20.06 17.07
N SER A 102 4.42 19.71 16.40
CA SER A 102 5.53 20.63 16.12
C SER A 102 5.34 21.42 14.83
N ILE A 103 4.28 21.16 14.07
CA ILE A 103 3.99 21.89 12.83
C ILE A 103 3.61 23.33 13.19
N PRO A 104 4.37 24.34 12.71
CA PRO A 104 3.95 25.74 12.84
C PRO A 104 2.62 25.96 12.11
N ASP A 105 1.91 27.04 12.46
CA ASP A 105 0.69 27.45 11.74
C ASP A 105 0.89 27.62 10.22
N ASP A 106 2.15 27.70 9.76
CA ASP A 106 2.53 27.69 8.35
C ASP A 106 2.87 26.24 7.89
N THR A 107 1.83 25.51 7.54
CA THR A 107 1.96 24.14 7.01
C THR A 107 2.75 24.08 5.70
N VAL A 108 2.72 25.13 4.88
CA VAL A 108 3.45 25.17 3.61
C VAL A 108 4.95 25.18 3.85
N ALA A 109 5.44 26.01 4.80
CA ALA A 109 6.85 26.04 5.15
C ALA A 109 7.32 24.68 5.70
N PHE A 110 6.50 24.02 6.52
CA PHE A 110 6.79 22.70 7.07
C PHE A 110 7.04 21.67 5.95
N TRP A 111 6.15 21.58 4.98
CA TRP A 111 6.32 20.66 3.85
C TRP A 111 7.52 21.01 2.97
N GLN A 112 7.82 22.30 2.78
CA GLN A 112 9.02 22.74 2.09
C GLN A 112 10.31 22.29 2.79
N TRP A 113 10.32 22.18 4.12
CA TRP A 113 11.44 21.65 4.88
C TRP A 113 11.58 20.13 4.73
N ILE A 114 10.46 19.41 4.72
CA ILE A 114 10.42 17.96 4.51
C ILE A 114 10.88 17.61 3.10
N ASP A 115 10.34 18.30 2.09
CA ASP A 115 10.68 18.06 0.69
C ASP A 115 12.09 18.54 0.31
N LEU A 116 12.82 19.12 1.27
CA LEU A 116 14.18 19.66 1.06
C LEU A 116 14.29 20.59 -0.15
N ILE A 117 13.31 21.47 -0.33
CA ILE A 117 13.33 22.41 -1.45
C ILE A 117 14.61 23.25 -1.40
N PRO A 118 15.41 23.27 -2.48
CA PRO A 118 16.67 24.02 -2.51
C PRO A 118 16.45 25.50 -2.18
N GLY A 119 17.26 26.04 -1.27
CA GLY A 119 17.23 27.44 -0.85
C GLY A 119 16.30 27.74 0.32
N VAL A 120 15.55 26.77 0.84
CA VAL A 120 14.76 26.93 2.07
C VAL A 120 15.64 26.66 3.28
N THR A 121 15.64 27.61 4.23
CA THR A 121 16.37 27.45 5.49
C THR A 121 15.57 26.61 6.45
N VAL A 122 16.09 25.45 6.81
CA VAL A 122 15.50 24.54 7.80
C VAL A 122 15.80 25.05 9.21
N PRO A 123 14.78 25.32 10.05
CA PRO A 123 14.99 25.79 11.43
C PRO A 123 15.72 24.75 12.29
N GLU A 124 16.47 25.24 13.30
CA GLU A 124 17.23 24.37 14.20
C GLU A 124 16.34 23.41 14.98
N TRP A 125 15.16 23.86 15.43
CA TRP A 125 14.20 22.99 16.13
C TRP A 125 13.73 21.84 15.26
N PHE A 126 13.56 22.05 13.94
CA PHE A 126 13.16 21.02 13.00
C PHE A 126 14.28 19.98 12.84
N ARG A 127 15.54 20.41 12.73
CA ARG A 127 16.68 19.49 12.71
C ARG A 127 16.79 18.67 13.99
N ASN A 128 16.53 19.28 15.14
CA ASN A 128 16.54 18.57 16.44
C ASN A 128 15.40 17.56 16.52
N ALA A 129 14.22 17.89 15.97
CA ALA A 129 13.11 16.96 15.87
C ALA A 129 13.43 15.79 14.91
N GLN A 130 14.13 16.07 13.81
CA GLN A 130 14.62 15.01 12.90
C GLN A 130 15.60 14.06 13.62
N LEU A 131 16.53 14.57 14.42
CA LEU A 131 17.47 13.74 15.18
C LEU A 131 16.74 12.90 16.26
N ALA A 132 15.76 13.50 16.96
CA ALA A 132 14.93 12.76 17.89
C ALA A 132 14.10 11.68 17.20
N LEU A 133 13.62 11.97 15.98
CA LEU A 133 12.95 11.03 15.10
C LEU A 133 13.88 9.85 14.75
N GLU A 134 15.16 10.12 14.45
CA GLU A 134 16.14 9.08 14.15
C GLU A 134 16.32 8.10 15.34
N GLU A 135 16.50 8.60 16.54
CA GLU A 135 16.61 7.76 17.73
C GLU A 135 15.35 6.93 17.96
N THR A 136 14.17 7.50 17.75
CA THR A 136 12.89 6.81 17.92
C THR A 136 12.66 5.79 16.82
N ILE A 137 12.98 6.10 15.56
CA ILE A 137 12.91 5.14 14.46
C ILE A 137 13.88 3.99 14.70
N VAL A 138 15.13 4.26 15.01
CA VAL A 138 16.12 3.22 15.33
C VAL A 138 15.67 2.35 16.49
N SER A 139 15.09 2.95 17.55
CA SER A 139 14.54 2.19 18.67
C SER A 139 13.27 1.40 18.30
N ALA A 140 12.40 1.95 17.44
CA ALA A 140 11.22 1.26 16.94
C ALA A 140 11.56 0.09 15.99
N PHE A 141 12.66 0.20 15.23
CA PHE A 141 13.22 -0.92 14.45
C PHE A 141 13.69 -2.08 15.36
N ALA A 142 14.26 -1.74 16.52
CA ALA A 142 14.65 -2.74 17.51
C ALA A 142 13.44 -3.39 18.21
N TYR A 143 12.24 -2.82 18.04
CA TYR A 143 11.02 -3.19 18.73
C TYR A 143 9.99 -3.86 17.83
N ILE A 144 10.45 -4.68 16.89
CA ILE A 144 9.55 -5.59 16.18
C ILE A 144 9.04 -6.59 17.24
N VAL A 145 7.74 -6.58 17.49
CA VAL A 145 7.12 -7.50 18.45
C VAL A 145 7.24 -8.91 17.91
N ASP A 146 7.90 -9.75 18.66
CA ASP A 146 8.17 -11.14 18.29
C ASP A 146 6.88 -11.91 17.93
N GLU A 147 5.76 -11.62 18.58
CA GLU A 147 4.49 -12.29 18.34
C GLU A 147 3.92 -12.02 16.94
N ASP A 148 3.88 -10.76 16.51
CA ASP A 148 3.39 -10.40 15.17
C ASP A 148 4.32 -10.93 14.09
N LEU A 149 5.63 -10.80 14.30
CA LEU A 149 6.64 -11.34 13.40
C LEU A 149 6.51 -12.86 13.25
N GLN A 150 6.31 -13.57 14.37
CA GLN A 150 6.10 -15.02 14.35
C GLN A 150 4.81 -15.40 13.59
N GLN A 151 3.75 -14.61 13.77
CA GLN A 151 2.50 -14.82 13.03
C GLN A 151 2.71 -14.67 11.51
N HIS A 152 3.47 -13.69 11.06
CA HIS A 152 3.82 -13.54 9.64
C HIS A 152 4.62 -14.74 9.14
N ILE A 153 5.64 -15.17 9.89
CA ILE A 153 6.45 -16.35 9.56
C ILE A 153 5.57 -17.59 9.41
N ASP A 154 4.69 -17.84 10.37
CA ASP A 154 3.81 -19.01 10.38
C ASP A 154 2.82 -18.98 9.21
N GLN A 155 2.23 -17.82 8.90
CA GLN A 155 1.37 -17.64 7.74
C GLN A 155 2.11 -17.91 6.43
N TYR A 156 3.32 -17.35 6.30
CA TYR A 156 4.12 -17.52 5.09
C TYR A 156 4.56 -18.97 4.92
N ALA A 157 5.04 -19.61 5.97
CA ALA A 157 5.47 -21.02 5.93
C ALA A 157 4.31 -22.00 5.72
N GLY A 158 3.15 -21.69 6.31
CA GLY A 158 1.96 -22.55 6.25
C GLY A 158 1.17 -22.49 4.93
N THR A 159 1.42 -21.47 4.09
CA THR A 159 0.70 -21.32 2.82
C THR A 159 1.44 -22.01 1.68
N LEU A 160 0.74 -22.88 0.97
CA LEU A 160 1.29 -23.60 -0.19
C LEU A 160 1.05 -22.82 -1.49
N GLY A 161 1.83 -23.16 -2.54
CA GLY A 161 1.71 -22.56 -3.85
C GLY A 161 2.57 -21.32 -4.07
N LYS A 162 2.25 -20.57 -5.13
CA LYS A 162 2.91 -19.30 -5.43
C LYS A 162 2.50 -18.24 -4.43
N ARG A 163 3.42 -17.48 -3.89
CA ARG A 163 3.18 -16.49 -2.85
C ARG A 163 3.93 -15.21 -3.15
N MET A 164 3.34 -14.07 -2.77
CA MET A 164 4.04 -12.77 -2.73
C MET A 164 3.50 -11.93 -1.57
N VAL A 165 4.28 -10.97 -1.15
CA VAL A 165 3.91 -9.96 -0.18
C VAL A 165 3.77 -8.61 -0.89
N ILE A 166 2.71 -7.89 -0.59
CA ILE A 166 2.59 -6.44 -0.80
C ILE A 166 2.61 -5.82 0.58
N ALA A 167 3.68 -5.11 0.88
CA ALA A 167 3.87 -4.48 2.17
C ALA A 167 3.77 -2.96 2.03
N HIS A 168 3.08 -2.31 2.96
CA HIS A 168 2.89 -0.87 2.99
C HIS A 168 3.51 -0.26 4.24
N SER A 169 4.25 0.84 4.07
CA SER A 169 4.79 1.63 5.19
C SER A 169 5.61 0.78 6.17
N GLN A 170 5.29 0.82 7.46
CA GLN A 170 5.91 -0.01 8.50
C GLN A 170 5.84 -1.52 8.19
N GLY A 171 4.80 -1.95 7.49
CA GLY A 171 4.66 -3.36 7.08
C GLY A 171 5.84 -3.88 6.27
N ASN A 172 6.62 -3.00 5.63
CA ASN A 172 7.83 -3.41 4.90
C ASN A 172 8.87 -4.02 5.84
N PHE A 173 9.05 -3.48 7.05
CA PHE A 173 9.99 -4.03 8.02
C PHE A 173 9.61 -5.44 8.48
N TYR A 174 8.32 -5.64 8.78
CA TYR A 174 7.81 -6.96 9.15
C TYR A 174 8.00 -7.97 8.01
N ALA A 175 7.66 -7.58 6.78
CA ALA A 175 7.82 -8.43 5.61
C ALA A 175 9.29 -8.79 5.35
N THR A 176 10.19 -7.81 5.48
CA THR A 176 11.64 -8.02 5.30
C THR A 176 12.19 -8.91 6.40
N GLN A 177 11.86 -8.63 7.66
CA GLN A 177 12.38 -9.40 8.79
C GLN A 177 11.84 -10.84 8.80
N ALA A 178 10.54 -11.03 8.53
CA ALA A 178 9.98 -12.38 8.38
C ALA A 178 10.72 -13.18 7.30
N ASN A 179 11.01 -12.54 6.16
CA ASN A 179 11.77 -13.19 5.09
C ASN A 179 13.22 -13.54 5.48
N VAL A 180 13.87 -12.72 6.29
CA VAL A 180 15.23 -13.01 6.77
C VAL A 180 15.24 -14.25 7.67
N LEU A 181 14.21 -14.41 8.50
CA LEU A 181 14.08 -15.53 9.44
C LEU A 181 13.57 -16.82 8.79
N LEU A 182 12.92 -16.74 7.64
CA LEU A 182 12.48 -17.90 6.90
C LEU A 182 13.68 -18.65 6.25
N PRO A 183 13.62 -19.99 6.19
CA PRO A 183 14.50 -20.78 5.35
C PRO A 183 14.49 -20.26 3.91
N PRO A 184 15.64 -20.31 3.19
CA PRO A 184 15.76 -19.73 1.84
C PRO A 184 14.71 -20.21 0.83
N ASP A 185 14.30 -21.47 0.92
CA ASP A 185 13.30 -22.12 0.07
C ASP A 185 11.84 -21.71 0.42
N LEU A 186 11.63 -21.12 1.59
CA LEU A 186 10.32 -20.61 2.04
C LEU A 186 10.19 -19.10 1.90
N ARG A 187 11.25 -18.40 1.51
CA ARG A 187 11.21 -16.94 1.33
C ARG A 187 10.22 -16.53 0.27
N ILE A 188 9.51 -15.43 0.54
CA ILE A 188 8.45 -14.93 -0.31
C ILE A 188 8.92 -13.63 -0.99
N PRO A 189 8.70 -13.48 -2.30
CA PRO A 189 8.97 -12.22 -2.99
C PRO A 189 8.15 -11.07 -2.38
N VAL A 190 8.80 -9.93 -2.15
CA VAL A 190 8.19 -8.73 -1.56
C VAL A 190 8.16 -7.60 -2.58
N PHE A 191 7.01 -6.99 -2.76
CA PHE A 191 6.82 -5.71 -3.41
C PHE A 191 6.45 -4.67 -2.35
N ALA A 192 7.31 -3.66 -2.20
CA ALA A 192 7.15 -2.63 -1.18
C ALA A 192 6.37 -1.43 -1.72
N VAL A 193 5.47 -0.91 -0.92
CA VAL A 193 4.74 0.34 -1.19
C VAL A 193 5.03 1.31 -0.04
N ALA A 194 5.34 2.56 -0.37
CA ALA A 194 5.71 3.57 0.63
C ALA A 194 6.80 3.04 1.59
N THR A 195 7.91 2.55 1.04
CA THR A 195 8.91 1.89 1.88
C THR A 195 9.80 2.88 2.62
N PRO A 196 9.92 2.76 3.94
CA PRO A 196 10.88 3.50 4.74
C PRO A 196 12.30 2.91 4.70
N GLU A 197 12.50 1.76 4.03
CA GLU A 197 13.77 1.04 3.96
C GLU A 197 14.68 1.60 2.86
N GLY A 198 15.99 1.58 3.11
CA GLY A 198 17.02 1.97 2.14
C GLY A 198 17.44 0.84 1.18
N ILE A 199 16.83 -0.33 1.29
CA ILE A 199 17.16 -1.52 0.49
C ILE A 199 15.98 -1.88 -0.40
N SER A 200 16.23 -2.04 -1.70
CA SER A 200 15.18 -2.45 -2.64
C SER A 200 14.77 -3.90 -2.39
N PRO A 201 13.48 -4.17 -2.18
CA PRO A 201 12.97 -5.52 -2.01
C PRO A 201 13.02 -6.32 -3.32
N SER A 202 12.80 -7.64 -3.24
CA SER A 202 13.02 -8.58 -4.33
C SER A 202 12.17 -8.33 -5.58
N LEU A 203 10.97 -7.79 -5.43
CA LEU A 203 10.08 -7.42 -6.54
C LEU A 203 10.08 -5.92 -6.86
N GLY A 204 10.96 -5.13 -6.23
CA GLY A 204 10.99 -3.69 -6.38
C GLY A 204 10.04 -2.96 -5.41
N TYR A 205 9.88 -1.67 -5.63
CA TYR A 205 9.10 -0.82 -4.75
C TYR A 205 8.33 0.26 -5.52
N LEU A 206 7.38 0.88 -4.83
CA LEU A 206 6.60 2.02 -5.29
C LEU A 206 6.53 3.06 -4.19
N THR A 207 7.10 4.23 -4.42
CA THR A 207 7.03 5.37 -3.49
C THR A 207 6.73 6.62 -4.28
N HIS A 208 5.69 7.34 -3.88
CA HIS A 208 5.28 8.60 -4.50
C HIS A 208 6.22 9.75 -4.13
N ASP A 209 6.37 10.70 -5.03
CA ASP A 209 7.15 11.91 -4.79
C ASP A 209 6.44 12.90 -3.84
N ASP A 210 5.11 12.81 -3.74
CA ASP A 210 4.28 13.58 -2.82
C ASP A 210 3.94 12.85 -1.50
N ASP A 211 4.54 11.70 -1.23
CA ASP A 211 4.40 11.00 0.06
C ASP A 211 5.19 11.73 1.15
N HIS A 212 4.48 12.55 1.92
CA HIS A 212 5.09 13.39 2.95
C HIS A 212 5.70 12.59 4.10
N VAL A 213 5.13 11.43 4.44
CA VAL A 213 5.64 10.57 5.51
C VAL A 213 6.98 9.97 5.12
N ILE A 214 7.07 9.38 3.92
CA ILE A 214 8.32 8.78 3.45
C ILE A 214 9.37 9.86 3.15
N ASN A 215 8.97 11.01 2.63
CA ASN A 215 9.88 12.13 2.44
C ASN A 215 10.52 12.58 3.76
N ALA A 216 9.74 12.70 4.84
CA ALA A 216 10.24 12.99 6.17
C ALA A 216 11.20 11.91 6.69
N ILE A 217 10.82 10.65 6.58
CA ILE A 217 11.61 9.51 7.05
C ILE A 217 12.90 9.36 6.25
N ARG A 218 12.88 9.64 4.96
CA ARG A 218 14.05 9.51 4.06
C ARG A 218 15.26 10.32 4.51
N LEU A 219 15.02 11.48 5.12
CA LEU A 219 16.09 12.33 5.65
C LEU A 219 16.91 11.66 6.74
N VAL A 220 16.29 10.74 7.45
CA VAL A 220 16.82 10.09 8.65
C VAL A 220 17.28 8.65 8.37
N THR A 221 16.45 7.88 7.67
CA THR A 221 16.69 6.45 7.47
C THR A 221 17.44 6.12 6.18
N GLY A 222 17.59 7.08 5.27
CA GLY A 222 18.11 6.83 3.93
C GLY A 222 17.16 6.00 3.07
N ALA A 223 15.84 6.08 3.33
CA ALA A 223 14.81 5.40 2.54
C ALA A 223 15.01 5.64 1.04
N LEU A 224 14.60 4.66 0.23
CA LEU A 224 14.72 4.72 -1.22
C LEU A 224 14.05 5.97 -1.81
N PRO A 225 14.61 6.56 -2.89
CA PRO A 225 14.02 7.73 -3.53
C PRO A 225 12.61 7.42 -4.07
N ALA A 226 11.79 8.45 -4.22
CA ALA A 226 10.54 8.32 -4.94
C ALA A 226 10.79 7.85 -6.38
N ASN A 227 9.93 6.95 -6.88
CA ASN A 227 10.03 6.38 -8.21
C ASN A 227 8.73 6.44 -9.01
N ALA A 228 7.71 7.09 -8.46
CA ALA A 228 6.44 7.36 -9.12
C ALA A 228 5.94 8.75 -8.75
N ALA A 229 5.22 9.37 -9.69
CA ALA A 229 4.48 10.57 -9.38
C ALA A 229 3.23 10.19 -8.56
N GLY A 230 2.97 10.96 -7.51
CA GLY A 230 1.74 10.86 -6.74
C GLY A 230 0.60 11.63 -7.41
N GLU A 231 -0.61 11.27 -7.06
CA GLU A 231 -1.84 11.99 -7.37
C GLU A 231 -2.63 12.21 -6.08
N CYS A 232 -1.96 12.83 -5.12
CA CYS A 232 -2.54 13.06 -3.81
C CYS A 232 -3.75 13.96 -3.88
N VAL A 233 -4.79 13.59 -3.16
CA VAL A 233 -5.93 14.46 -2.88
C VAL A 233 -5.93 14.75 -1.39
N GLU A 234 -5.28 15.83 -0.99
CA GLU A 234 -5.09 16.23 0.41
C GLU A 234 -6.38 16.21 1.24
N LYS A 235 -7.52 16.41 0.61
CA LYS A 235 -8.82 16.31 1.28
C LYS A 235 -9.12 14.92 1.82
N ASP A 236 -8.65 13.88 1.11
CA ASP A 236 -8.93 12.49 1.42
C ASP A 236 -7.79 11.86 2.24
N ASP A 237 -6.56 12.30 1.96
CA ASP A 237 -5.33 11.89 2.64
C ASP A 237 -4.31 13.04 2.59
N TRP A 238 -4.28 13.85 3.60
CA TRP A 238 -3.38 15.01 3.67
C TRP A 238 -1.88 14.63 3.77
N THR A 239 -1.58 13.40 4.16
CA THR A 239 -0.21 12.88 4.20
C THR A 239 0.27 12.31 2.87
N CYS A 240 -0.65 12.06 1.95
CA CYS A 240 -0.40 11.39 0.68
C CYS A 240 0.25 9.99 0.81
N HIS A 241 0.12 9.41 2.02
CA HIS A 241 0.77 8.16 2.41
C HIS A 241 -0.17 6.94 2.42
N GLY A 242 -1.47 7.18 2.47
CA GLY A 242 -2.47 6.13 2.62
C GLY A 242 -2.47 5.12 1.48
N MET A 243 -2.38 3.83 1.80
CA MET A 243 -2.40 2.77 0.77
C MET A 243 -3.62 2.86 -0.13
N LYS A 244 -4.82 3.03 0.44
CA LYS A 244 -6.08 3.03 -0.29
C LYS A 244 -6.34 4.37 -0.99
N GLU A 245 -6.16 5.47 -0.27
CA GLU A 245 -6.53 6.82 -0.68
C GLU A 245 -5.53 7.42 -1.66
N SER A 246 -4.25 7.06 -1.56
CA SER A 246 -3.17 7.57 -2.41
C SER A 246 -2.65 6.51 -3.37
N TYR A 247 -2.03 5.45 -2.89
CA TYR A 247 -1.34 4.48 -3.73
C TYR A 247 -2.25 3.64 -4.63
N LEU A 248 -3.31 3.02 -4.09
CA LEU A 248 -4.23 2.23 -4.92
C LEU A 248 -5.05 3.10 -5.86
N ARG A 249 -5.29 4.36 -5.52
CA ARG A 249 -5.99 5.28 -6.40
C ARG A 249 -5.12 5.70 -7.59
N ALA A 250 -3.88 6.13 -7.35
CA ALA A 250 -2.99 6.61 -8.39
C ALA A 250 -2.35 5.47 -9.21
N ASN A 251 -1.93 4.39 -8.56
CA ASN A 251 -1.13 3.33 -9.15
C ASN A 251 -1.72 1.92 -9.00
N GLY A 252 -3.02 1.81 -8.74
CA GLY A 252 -3.67 0.52 -8.54
C GLY A 252 -3.49 -0.43 -9.73
N GLU A 253 -3.59 0.07 -10.96
CA GLU A 253 -3.34 -0.72 -12.17
C GLU A 253 -1.90 -1.23 -12.23
N TYR A 254 -0.92 -0.40 -11.88
CA TYR A 254 0.48 -0.80 -11.84
C TYR A 254 0.72 -1.91 -10.82
N ILE A 255 0.14 -1.79 -9.61
CA ILE A 255 0.23 -2.81 -8.56
C ILE A 255 -0.45 -4.11 -9.01
N ALA A 256 -1.67 -4.02 -9.59
CA ALA A 256 -2.39 -5.17 -10.10
C ALA A 256 -1.63 -5.92 -11.21
N ARG A 257 -1.07 -5.17 -12.16
CA ARG A 257 -0.21 -5.72 -13.22
C ARG A 257 1.04 -6.37 -12.63
N HIS A 258 1.60 -5.80 -11.56
CA HIS A 258 2.76 -6.38 -10.89
C HIS A 258 2.43 -7.73 -10.24
N ILE A 259 1.27 -7.84 -9.58
CA ILE A 259 0.75 -9.11 -9.04
C ILE A 259 0.60 -10.14 -10.16
N LEU A 260 -0.09 -9.74 -11.24
CA LEU A 260 -0.34 -10.63 -12.36
C LEU A 260 0.97 -11.18 -12.96
N ASN A 261 1.93 -10.30 -13.24
CA ASN A 261 3.21 -10.68 -13.84
C ASN A 261 4.08 -11.54 -12.91
N THR A 262 3.95 -11.37 -11.60
CA THR A 262 4.68 -12.18 -10.61
C THR A 262 4.19 -13.62 -10.60
N PHE A 263 2.90 -13.83 -10.64
CA PHE A 263 2.31 -15.16 -10.61
C PHE A 263 2.22 -15.82 -11.98
N PHE A 264 1.98 -15.03 -13.01
CA PHE A 264 1.70 -15.44 -14.38
C PHE A 264 2.59 -14.65 -15.35
N PRO A 265 3.92 -14.89 -15.31
CA PRO A 265 4.82 -14.15 -16.18
C PRO A 265 4.39 -14.32 -17.64
N PRO A 266 4.42 -13.25 -18.45
CA PRO A 266 4.07 -13.32 -19.85
C PRO A 266 4.98 -14.36 -20.52
N VAL A 267 4.37 -15.34 -21.14
CA VAL A 267 5.11 -16.27 -22.02
C VAL A 267 5.51 -15.42 -23.23
N LEU A 268 6.79 -15.09 -23.28
CA LEU A 268 7.36 -14.45 -24.48
C LEU A 268 7.29 -15.50 -25.62
N TYR A 269 6.34 -15.34 -26.51
CA TYR A 269 6.30 -16.03 -27.78
C TYR A 269 7.03 -15.21 -28.84
#